data_51213034baa6100c2b1468b7b6edb20f
#
_entry.id   51213034baa6100c2b1468b7b6edb20f
#
_cell.length_a   1.000
_cell.length_b   1.000
_cell.length_c   1.000
_cell.angle_alpha   90.00
_cell.angle_beta   90.00
_cell.angle_gamma   90.00
#
_symmetry.space_group_name_H-M   'P 1'
#
loop_
_entity.id
_entity.type
_entity.pdbx_description
1 polymer ?
#
loop_
_entity_poly.entity_id
_entity_poly.type
_entity_poly.pdbx_seq_one_letter_code
_entity_poly.pdbx_strand_id
1 'polypeptide(L)'
;MDIKTPLIYNQEEWHDYGVDSKTGDIYSKRFGQWKKMSFAVSGKSPYPQNNFIYSKKNIKKCIVQHIAVHETLNPNLPIPPGISEKEWKRTPKSVKKMLRNVWQVNHIDHCHTNSHPSNLEWTTAQQNVEAYQRHRVKKMVDRKPDR
;
A
#
# COMPACT_ATOMS: atom_id res chain seq x y z
N MET A 1 -20.84 3.31 1.80
CA MET A 1 -19.38 3.55 1.73
C MET A 1 -18.82 3.73 3.13
N ASP A 2 -17.73 3.09 3.42
CA ASP A 2 -17.03 3.23 4.70
C ASP A 2 -15.64 3.84 4.46
N ILE A 3 -15.59 5.17 4.32
CA ILE A 3 -14.38 5.90 3.97
C ILE A 3 -13.58 6.21 5.24
N LYS A 4 -12.37 5.68 5.30
CA LYS A 4 -11.39 5.98 6.36
C LYS A 4 -10.55 7.20 5.97
N THR A 5 -10.48 8.16 6.87
CA THR A 5 -9.72 9.41 6.70
C THR A 5 -8.89 9.69 7.95
N PRO A 6 -7.78 10.41 7.84
CA PRO A 6 -7.12 10.84 6.60
C PRO A 6 -6.53 9.66 5.84
N LEU A 7 -6.32 9.80 4.52
CA LEU A 7 -5.50 8.87 3.76
C LEU A 7 -4.05 9.00 4.24
N ILE A 8 -3.40 7.86 4.45
CA ILE A 8 -2.00 7.79 4.89
C ILE A 8 -1.15 7.21 3.75
N TYR A 9 -0.10 7.93 3.38
CA TYR A 9 0.85 7.50 2.37
C TYR A 9 2.27 7.85 2.79
N ASN A 10 3.12 6.83 2.94
CA ASN A 10 4.47 6.97 3.46
C ASN A 10 4.52 7.81 4.75
N GLN A 11 3.57 7.51 5.67
CA GLN A 11 3.40 8.16 6.98
C GLN A 11 2.93 9.62 6.93
N GLU A 12 2.64 10.17 5.74
CA GLU A 12 2.01 11.47 5.60
C GLU A 12 0.50 11.36 5.59
N GLU A 13 -0.17 12.26 6.29
CA GLU A 13 -1.63 12.34 6.34
C GLU A 13 -2.17 13.29 5.28
N TRP A 14 -3.15 12.82 4.51
CA TRP A 14 -3.83 13.58 3.46
C TRP A 14 -5.31 13.73 3.82
N HIS A 15 -5.66 14.84 4.47
CA HIS A 15 -6.99 15.04 5.07
C HIS A 15 -8.13 15.19 4.06
N ASP A 16 -7.83 15.65 2.84
CA ASP A 16 -8.83 15.78 1.77
C ASP A 16 -9.07 14.47 1.01
N TYR A 17 -8.49 13.37 1.47
CA TYR A 17 -8.57 12.06 0.82
C TYR A 17 -8.90 10.97 1.82
N GLY A 18 -9.49 9.90 1.32
CA GLY A 18 -9.82 8.74 2.12
C GLY A 18 -9.91 7.46 1.31
N VAL A 19 -10.00 6.33 2.01
CA VAL A 19 -10.05 4.99 1.42
C VAL A 19 -11.31 4.29 1.89
N ASP A 20 -12.08 3.73 0.95
CA ASP A 20 -13.19 2.85 1.28
C ASP A 20 -12.64 1.51 1.81
N SER A 21 -12.94 1.20 3.07
CA SER A 21 -12.43 0.01 3.74
C SER A 21 -12.94 -1.30 3.15
N LYS A 22 -14.04 -1.26 2.40
CA LYS A 22 -14.65 -2.45 1.78
C LYS A 22 -14.12 -2.75 0.40
N THR A 23 -13.79 -1.72 -0.38
CA THR A 23 -13.42 -1.88 -1.79
C THR A 23 -11.96 -1.52 -2.08
N GLY A 24 -11.32 -0.71 -1.24
CA GLY A 24 -10.01 -0.16 -1.50
C GLY A 24 -10.01 1.01 -2.48
N ASP A 25 -11.19 1.50 -2.85
CA ASP A 25 -11.28 2.70 -3.69
C ASP A 25 -10.85 3.93 -2.92
N ILE A 26 -10.17 4.85 -3.61
CA ILE A 26 -9.71 6.11 -3.04
C ILE A 26 -10.63 7.24 -3.48
N TYR A 27 -10.99 8.09 -2.53
CA TYR A 27 -11.88 9.21 -2.72
C TYR A 27 -11.21 10.52 -2.35
N SER A 28 -11.58 11.58 -3.07
CA SER A 28 -11.16 12.97 -2.78
C SER A 28 -12.36 13.79 -2.32
N LYS A 29 -12.16 14.65 -1.32
CA LYS A 29 -13.15 15.62 -0.83
C LYS A 29 -12.72 17.07 -1.09
N ARG A 30 -11.78 17.29 -2.00
CA ARG A 30 -11.22 18.62 -2.28
C ARG A 30 -12.27 19.65 -2.67
N PHE A 31 -13.39 19.22 -3.25
CA PHE A 31 -14.48 20.09 -3.72
C PHE A 31 -15.76 19.95 -2.88
N GLY A 32 -15.63 19.55 -1.62
CA GLY A 32 -16.74 19.48 -0.65
C GLY A 32 -17.49 18.15 -0.60
N GLN A 33 -17.42 17.33 -1.66
CA GLN A 33 -18.07 16.03 -1.71
C GLN A 33 -17.07 14.92 -2.00
N TRP A 34 -17.31 13.75 -1.48
CA TRP A 34 -16.52 12.55 -1.79
C TRP A 34 -16.70 12.16 -3.25
N LYS A 35 -15.60 12.21 -4.00
CA LYS A 35 -15.54 11.79 -5.40
C LYS A 35 -14.51 10.71 -5.57
N LYS A 36 -14.91 9.59 -6.17
CA LYS A 36 -14.00 8.48 -6.46
C LYS A 36 -12.91 8.93 -7.43
N MET A 37 -11.66 8.60 -7.10
CA MET A 37 -10.52 8.85 -7.94
C MET A 37 -10.23 7.65 -8.84
N SER A 38 -9.78 7.92 -10.05
CA SER A 38 -9.27 6.89 -10.96
C SER A 38 -7.78 6.71 -10.77
N PHE A 39 -7.31 5.48 -10.92
CA PHE A 39 -5.89 5.13 -10.88
C PHE A 39 -5.55 4.34 -12.13
N ALA A 40 -4.43 4.66 -12.74
CA ALA A 40 -4.00 4.05 -13.98
C ALA A 40 -2.51 3.72 -13.95
N VAL A 41 -2.15 2.68 -14.68
CA VAL A 41 -0.74 2.35 -14.93
C VAL A 41 -0.21 3.32 -15.99
N SER A 42 0.90 3.99 -15.68
CA SER A 42 1.55 4.92 -16.60
C SER A 42 3.07 4.83 -16.51
N GLY A 43 3.76 5.13 -17.63
CA GLY A 43 5.20 5.07 -17.67
C GLY A 43 5.76 3.66 -17.48
N LYS A 44 6.87 3.54 -16.75
CA LYS A 44 7.57 2.27 -16.54
C LYS A 44 7.07 1.48 -15.32
N SER A 45 6.24 2.09 -14.48
CA SER A 45 5.71 1.44 -13.29
C SER A 45 4.52 0.55 -13.62
N PRO A 46 4.49 -0.71 -13.17
CA PRO A 46 3.33 -1.59 -13.35
C PRO A 46 2.19 -1.30 -12.38
N TYR A 47 2.38 -0.37 -11.44
CA TYR A 47 1.41 -0.10 -10.39
C TYR A 47 0.51 1.08 -10.72
N PRO A 48 -0.83 0.96 -10.48
CA PRO A 48 -1.74 2.09 -10.61
C PRO A 48 -1.37 3.25 -9.70
N GLN A 49 -1.37 4.45 -10.25
CA GLN A 49 -0.99 5.68 -9.54
C GLN A 49 -1.81 6.88 -10.02
N ASN A 50 -1.88 7.91 -9.18
CA ASN A 50 -2.47 9.19 -9.51
C ASN A 50 -1.80 10.30 -8.67
N ASN A 51 -1.97 11.54 -9.12
CA ASN A 51 -1.41 12.69 -8.41
C ASN A 51 -2.40 13.24 -7.39
N PHE A 52 -1.95 13.41 -6.15
CA PHE A 52 -2.67 14.10 -5.11
C PHE A 52 -2.18 15.53 -4.99
N ILE A 53 -3.08 16.44 -4.69
CA ILE A 53 -2.78 17.84 -4.50
C ILE A 53 -3.07 18.22 -3.05
N TYR A 54 -2.08 18.72 -2.36
CA TYR A 54 -2.25 19.28 -1.03
C TYR A 54 -2.57 20.76 -1.17
N SER A 55 -3.85 21.11 -1.12
CA SER A 55 -4.37 22.44 -1.46
C SER A 55 -3.78 23.59 -0.64
N LYS A 56 -3.52 23.34 0.65
CA LYS A 56 -2.97 24.37 1.56
C LYS A 56 -1.51 24.74 1.27
N LYS A 57 -0.76 23.83 0.68
CA LYS A 57 0.68 23.99 0.39
C LYS A 57 1.01 24.00 -1.10
N ASN A 58 0.00 23.86 -1.94
CA ASN A 58 0.14 23.75 -3.41
C ASN A 58 1.19 22.69 -3.83
N ILE A 59 1.24 21.59 -3.07
CA ILE A 59 2.14 20.46 -3.33
C ILE A 59 1.37 19.38 -4.10
N LYS A 60 1.99 18.89 -5.18
CA LYS A 60 1.51 17.76 -5.96
C LYS A 60 2.42 16.56 -5.72
N LYS A 61 1.84 15.41 -5.40
CA LYS A 61 2.60 14.19 -5.15
C LYS A 61 1.95 13.01 -5.86
N CYS A 62 2.75 12.19 -6.51
CA CYS A 62 2.30 10.93 -7.10
C CYS A 62 2.09 9.89 -5.99
N ILE A 63 0.89 9.35 -5.94
CA ILE A 63 0.48 8.36 -4.94
C ILE A 63 0.24 7.02 -5.65
N VAL A 64 0.88 5.97 -5.15
CA VAL A 64 0.68 4.59 -5.60
C VAL A 64 -0.49 3.98 -4.84
N GLN A 65 -1.50 3.51 -5.56
CA GLN A 65 -2.79 3.11 -5.00
C GLN A 65 -2.68 2.07 -3.88
N HIS A 66 -2.04 0.94 -4.15
CA HIS A 66 -2.02 -0.17 -3.18
C HIS A 66 -1.32 0.20 -1.87
N ILE A 67 -0.28 1.02 -1.95
CA ILE A 67 0.45 1.50 -0.76
C ILE A 67 -0.46 2.39 0.09
N ALA A 68 -1.14 3.35 -0.54
CA ALA A 68 -2.07 4.24 0.16
C ALA A 68 -3.24 3.48 0.79
N VAL A 69 -3.81 2.51 0.08
CA VAL A 69 -4.92 1.69 0.58
C VAL A 69 -4.49 0.92 1.82
N HIS A 70 -3.41 0.17 1.73
CA HIS A 70 -2.98 -0.69 2.83
C HIS A 70 -2.54 0.11 4.05
N GLU A 71 -1.76 1.15 3.85
CA GLU A 71 -1.25 1.99 4.95
C GLU A 71 -2.38 2.73 5.67
N THR A 72 -3.37 3.24 4.93
CA THR A 72 -4.53 3.91 5.54
C THR A 72 -5.36 2.96 6.39
N LEU A 73 -5.58 1.74 5.92
CA LEU A 73 -6.40 0.74 6.62
C LEU A 73 -5.63 -0.01 7.70
N ASN A 74 -4.29 -0.01 7.64
CA ASN A 74 -3.40 -0.69 8.58
C ASN A 74 -2.27 0.25 9.02
N PRO A 75 -2.58 1.32 9.76
CA PRO A 75 -1.59 2.36 10.10
C PRO A 75 -0.54 1.88 11.10
N ASN A 76 -0.84 0.82 11.86
CA ASN A 76 0.09 0.23 12.81
C ASN A 76 0.95 -0.81 12.11
N LEU A 77 2.25 -0.53 11.98
CA LEU A 77 3.19 -1.47 11.37
C LEU A 77 3.32 -2.75 12.21
N PRO A 78 3.49 -3.91 11.55
CA PRO A 78 3.85 -5.13 12.26
C PRO A 78 5.20 -5.01 12.95
N ILE A 79 5.43 -5.88 13.93
CA ILE A 79 6.74 -5.95 14.60
C ILE A 79 7.78 -6.47 13.60
N PRO A 80 8.88 -5.74 13.36
CA PRO A 80 9.93 -6.21 12.45
C PRO A 80 10.53 -7.54 12.87
N PRO A 81 10.97 -8.39 11.92
CA PRO A 81 11.63 -9.65 12.25
C PRO A 81 12.84 -9.44 13.17
N GLY A 82 12.99 -10.31 14.17
CA GLY A 82 14.11 -10.27 15.12
C GLY A 82 13.90 -9.33 16.31
N ILE A 83 12.77 -8.64 16.37
CA ILE A 83 12.42 -7.76 17.50
C ILE A 83 11.29 -8.42 18.30
N SER A 84 11.45 -8.54 19.63
CA SER A 84 10.40 -9.07 20.50
C SER A 84 9.27 -8.05 20.71
N GLU A 85 8.08 -8.53 21.07
CA GLU A 85 6.95 -7.66 21.40
C GLU A 85 7.28 -6.68 22.52
N LYS A 86 8.03 -7.14 23.53
CA LYS A 86 8.47 -6.32 24.65
C LYS A 86 9.41 -5.20 24.21
N GLU A 87 10.39 -5.51 23.36
CA GLU A 87 11.30 -4.51 22.78
C GLU A 87 10.56 -3.51 21.89
N TRP A 88 9.61 -3.99 21.09
CA TRP A 88 8.81 -3.15 20.23
C TRP A 88 7.97 -2.14 21.01
N LYS A 89 7.34 -2.55 22.09
CA LYS A 89 6.59 -1.64 22.97
C LYS A 89 7.46 -0.53 23.56
N ARG A 90 8.73 -0.81 23.81
CA ARG A 90 9.71 0.15 24.35
C ARG A 90 10.35 1.02 23.26
N THR A 91 10.17 0.68 22.02
CA THR A 91 10.80 1.40 20.89
C THR A 91 10.17 2.78 20.74
N PRO A 92 10.97 3.87 20.72
CA PRO A 92 10.43 5.22 20.50
C PRO A 92 9.72 5.36 19.16
N LYS A 93 8.70 6.22 19.12
CA LYS A 93 7.94 6.48 17.89
C LYS A 93 8.82 6.95 16.72
N SER A 94 9.85 7.74 17.01
CA SER A 94 10.80 8.21 16.00
C SER A 94 11.55 7.06 15.33
N VAL A 95 11.95 6.05 16.11
CA VAL A 95 12.62 4.84 15.59
C VAL A 95 11.62 3.98 14.79
N LYS A 96 10.40 3.80 15.28
CA LYS A 96 9.34 3.08 14.55
C LYS A 96 9.07 3.74 13.21
N LYS A 97 9.07 5.04 13.14
CA LYS A 97 8.91 5.81 11.91
C LYS A 97 10.02 5.52 10.90
N MET A 98 11.26 5.41 11.35
CA MET A 98 12.40 5.04 10.50
C MET A 98 12.26 3.60 9.97
N LEU A 99 11.73 2.69 10.77
CA LEU A 99 11.54 1.29 10.41
C LEU A 99 10.40 1.04 9.41
N ARG A 100 9.62 2.07 9.06
CA ARG A 100 8.59 1.97 8.01
C ARG A 100 9.18 1.42 6.70
N ASN A 101 10.41 1.78 6.38
CA ASN A 101 11.07 1.37 5.14
C ASN A 101 11.46 -0.12 5.11
N VAL A 102 11.42 -0.82 6.24
CA VAL A 102 11.56 -2.28 6.29
C VAL A 102 10.40 -2.98 5.59
N TRP A 103 9.23 -2.33 5.56
CA TRP A 103 7.99 -2.91 5.08
C TRP A 103 7.64 -2.44 3.68
N GLN A 104 7.15 -3.38 2.88
CA GLN A 104 6.57 -3.15 1.56
C GLN A 104 5.13 -3.67 1.55
N VAL A 105 4.29 -3.12 0.68
CA VAL A 105 2.94 -3.64 0.45
C VAL A 105 2.97 -4.60 -0.73
N ASN A 106 2.59 -5.83 -0.50
CA ASN A 106 2.54 -6.90 -1.50
C ASN A 106 1.10 -7.18 -1.94
N HIS A 107 0.91 -7.48 -3.22
CA HIS A 107 -0.33 -8.04 -3.76
C HIS A 107 -0.30 -9.56 -3.60
N ILE A 108 -1.21 -10.11 -2.78
CA ILE A 108 -1.22 -11.54 -2.45
C ILE A 108 -1.41 -12.42 -3.69
N ASP A 109 -2.28 -12.00 -4.61
CA ASP A 109 -2.55 -12.71 -5.89
C ASP A 109 -1.56 -12.36 -7.02
N HIS A 110 -0.53 -11.56 -6.76
CA HIS A 110 0.43 -11.03 -7.73
C HIS A 110 -0.18 -10.19 -8.87
N CYS A 111 -1.43 -9.76 -8.76
CA CYS A 111 -2.08 -8.85 -9.69
C CYS A 111 -1.88 -7.40 -9.24
N HIS A 112 -1.02 -6.66 -9.93
CA HIS A 112 -0.64 -5.29 -9.54
C HIS A 112 -1.79 -4.28 -9.58
N THR A 113 -2.88 -4.61 -10.26
CA THR A 113 -4.06 -3.74 -10.36
C THR A 113 -5.14 -4.07 -9.34
N ASN A 114 -5.02 -5.17 -8.59
CA ASN A 114 -5.97 -5.57 -7.57
C ASN A 114 -5.60 -4.98 -6.21
N SER A 115 -6.05 -3.76 -5.96
CA SER A 115 -5.82 -3.05 -4.69
C SER A 115 -6.95 -3.22 -3.67
N HIS A 116 -7.72 -4.31 -3.79
CA HIS A 116 -8.72 -4.65 -2.78
C HIS A 116 -8.03 -4.89 -1.42
N PRO A 117 -8.60 -4.40 -0.30
CA PRO A 117 -7.96 -4.51 1.01
C PRO A 117 -7.56 -5.93 1.42
N SER A 118 -8.38 -6.93 1.07
CA SER A 118 -8.10 -8.34 1.36
C SER A 118 -6.95 -8.93 0.57
N ASN A 119 -6.49 -8.26 -0.49
CA ASN A 119 -5.40 -8.71 -1.37
C ASN A 119 -4.05 -8.07 -1.04
N LEU A 120 -3.98 -7.24 -0.02
CA LEU A 120 -2.78 -6.49 0.33
C LEU A 120 -2.24 -6.94 1.68
N GLU A 121 -0.92 -7.00 1.79
CA GLU A 121 -0.24 -7.37 3.03
C GLU A 121 1.07 -6.62 3.20
N TRP A 122 1.51 -6.46 4.45
CA TRP A 122 2.85 -6.01 4.76
C TRP A 122 3.83 -7.16 4.59
N THR A 123 4.89 -6.94 3.82
CA THR A 123 6.02 -7.88 3.68
C THR A 123 7.34 -7.15 3.84
N THR A 124 8.39 -7.87 4.23
CA THR A 124 9.75 -7.35 4.10
C THR A 124 10.21 -7.47 2.65
N ALA A 125 11.25 -6.72 2.27
CA ALA A 125 11.83 -6.83 0.93
C ALA A 125 12.27 -8.27 0.61
N GLN A 126 12.87 -8.96 1.57
CA GLN A 126 13.29 -10.36 1.41
C GLN A 126 12.10 -11.30 1.21
N GLN A 127 11.06 -11.20 2.04
CA GLN A 127 9.84 -12.02 1.90
C GLN A 127 9.16 -11.79 0.55
N ASN A 128 9.14 -10.55 0.09
CA ASN A 128 8.53 -10.20 -1.20
C ASN A 128 9.30 -10.83 -2.37
N VAL A 129 10.63 -10.80 -2.34
CA VAL A 129 11.48 -11.45 -3.35
C VAL A 129 11.26 -12.96 -3.35
N GLU A 130 11.23 -13.60 -2.18
CA GLU A 130 10.99 -15.05 -2.05
C GLU A 130 9.61 -15.45 -2.60
N ALA A 131 8.56 -14.68 -2.30
CA ALA A 131 7.22 -14.90 -2.81
C ALA A 131 7.17 -14.78 -4.34
N TYR A 132 7.84 -13.78 -4.91
CA TYR A 132 7.96 -13.60 -6.35
C TYR A 132 8.67 -14.77 -7.02
N GLN A 133 9.77 -15.23 -6.43
CA GLN A 133 10.52 -16.39 -6.97
C GLN A 133 9.69 -17.66 -6.96
N ARG A 134 8.97 -17.96 -5.88
CA ARG A 134 8.05 -19.10 -5.80
C ARG A 134 6.97 -19.04 -6.87
N HIS A 135 6.35 -17.87 -7.06
CA HIS A 135 5.34 -17.66 -8.09
C HIS A 135 5.88 -17.86 -9.50
N ARG A 136 7.08 -17.35 -9.76
CA ARG A 136 7.77 -17.53 -11.06
C ARG A 136 8.06 -18.99 -11.34
N VAL A 137 8.57 -19.74 -10.38
CA VAL A 137 8.84 -21.19 -10.51
C VAL A 137 7.55 -21.94 -10.79
N LYS A 138 6.48 -21.66 -10.06
CA LYS A 138 5.17 -22.29 -10.30
C LYS A 138 4.67 -22.04 -11.71
N LYS A 139 4.75 -20.82 -12.22
CA LYS A 139 4.38 -20.49 -13.61
C LYS A 139 5.21 -21.25 -14.64
N MET A 140 6.50 -21.45 -14.38
CA MET A 140 7.38 -22.21 -15.28
C MET A 140 7.00 -23.69 -15.30
N VAL A 141 6.65 -24.27 -14.16
CA VAL A 141 6.20 -25.67 -14.05
C VAL A 141 4.87 -25.86 -14.77
N ASP A 142 3.90 -24.96 -14.55
CA ASP A 142 2.57 -25.04 -15.16
C ASP A 142 2.58 -24.85 -16.69
N ARG A 143 3.65 -24.24 -17.25
CA ARG A 143 3.82 -24.03 -18.69
C ARG A 143 4.53 -25.16 -19.43
N LYS A 144 5.04 -26.18 -18.74
CA LYS A 144 5.66 -27.31 -19.41
C LYS A 144 4.59 -28.04 -20.22
N PRO A 145 4.81 -28.22 -21.55
CA PRO A 145 3.88 -29.00 -22.35
C PRO A 145 3.83 -30.44 -21.84
N ASP A 146 2.63 -30.96 -21.71
CA ASP A 146 2.45 -32.39 -21.51
C ASP A 146 3.09 -33.14 -22.71
N ARG A 147 4.04 -33.97 -22.42
CA ARG A 147 4.63 -34.83 -23.43
C ARG A 147 3.84 -36.12 -23.55
#